data_d51214a868241981939c889d658548bb
#
_entry.id   d51214a868241981939c889d658548bb
#
_cell.length_a   1.000
_cell.length_b   1.000
_cell.length_c   1.000
_cell.angle_alpha   90.00
_cell.angle_beta   90.00
_cell.angle_gamma   90.00
#
_symmetry.space_group_name_H-M   'P 1'
#
loop_
_entity.id
_entity.type
_entity.pdbx_description
1 polymer ?
#
loop_
_entity_poly.entity_id
_entity_poly.type
_entity_poly.pdbx_seq_one_letter_code
_entity_poly.pdbx_strand_id
1 'polypeptide(L)' 'MVELKVYGTGCAKCNRLEANAEAAAKALGLDYTMEKITDRAAITDAGILVTPALAVDGEIKVAGKAPSAEELAPLLLA' A
#
# COMPACT_ATOMS: atom_id res chain seq x y z
N MET A 1 1.30 12.60 10.03
CA MET A 1 1.28 11.13 10.01
C MET A 1 0.72 10.62 8.69
N VAL A 2 1.39 9.65 8.11
CA VAL A 2 0.96 9.07 6.83
C VAL A 2 0.12 7.82 7.10
N GLU A 3 -1.04 7.72 6.47
CA GLU A 3 -1.90 6.55 6.60
C GLU A 3 -1.73 5.66 5.37
N LEU A 4 -1.18 4.47 5.58
CA LEU A 4 -0.93 3.50 4.51
C LEU A 4 -1.93 2.36 4.61
N LYS A 5 -2.57 2.03 3.49
CA LYS A 5 -3.48 0.90 3.42
C LYS A 5 -3.08 0.01 2.26
N VAL A 6 -2.88 -1.27 2.55
CA VAL A 6 -2.58 -2.28 1.53
C VAL A 6 -3.80 -3.15 1.36
N TYR A 7 -4.34 -3.16 0.15
CA TYR A 7 -5.52 -3.96 -0.19
C TYR A 7 -5.08 -5.22 -0.92
N GLY A 8 -5.46 -6.36 -0.40
CA GLY A 8 -5.16 -7.63 -1.05
C GLY A 8 -5.56 -8.82 -0.20
N THR A 9 -5.66 -9.99 -0.83
CA THR A 9 -6.17 -11.20 -0.18
C THR A 9 -5.07 -12.09 0.41
N GLY A 10 -3.86 -11.54 0.63
CA GLY A 10 -2.77 -12.28 1.27
C GLY A 10 -1.87 -13.02 0.32
N CYS A 11 -1.86 -12.68 -0.96
CA CYS A 11 -0.96 -13.30 -1.94
C CYS A 11 0.49 -12.82 -1.72
N ALA A 12 1.43 -13.50 -2.36
CA ALA A 12 2.86 -13.17 -2.24
C ALA A 12 3.14 -11.71 -2.65
N LYS A 13 2.50 -11.23 -3.72
CA LYS A 13 2.64 -9.83 -4.16
C LYS A 13 2.09 -8.86 -3.13
N CYS A 14 0.99 -9.20 -2.49
CA CYS A 14 0.37 -8.35 -1.46
C CYS A 14 1.32 -8.19 -0.28
N ASN A 15 1.93 -9.28 0.15
CA ASN A 15 2.89 -9.27 1.26
C ASN A 15 4.15 -8.48 0.88
N ARG A 16 4.59 -8.60 -0.35
CA ARG A 16 5.76 -7.86 -0.84
C ARG A 16 5.50 -6.37 -0.89
N LEU A 17 4.33 -5.98 -1.38
CA LEU A 17 3.95 -4.56 -1.41
C LEU A 17 3.90 -3.98 -0.01
N GLU A 18 3.30 -4.69 0.93
CA GLU A 18 3.24 -4.26 2.32
C GLU A 18 4.64 -4.05 2.90
N ALA A 19 5.52 -5.04 2.74
CA ALA A 19 6.89 -4.96 3.25
C ALA A 19 7.67 -3.81 2.61
N ASN A 20 7.52 -3.62 1.30
CA ASN A 20 8.21 -2.56 0.58
C ASN A 20 7.70 -1.17 0.97
N ALA A 21 6.39 -1.03 1.17
CA ALA A 21 5.80 0.22 1.62
C ALA A 21 6.29 0.59 3.02
N GLU A 22 6.34 -0.39 3.91
CA GLU A 22 6.85 -0.20 5.26
C GLU A 22 8.32 0.20 5.25
N ALA A 23 9.12 -0.50 4.44
CA ALA A 23 10.55 -0.19 4.32
C ALA A 23 10.76 1.24 3.80
N ALA A 24 9.97 1.67 2.82
CA ALA A 24 10.05 3.02 2.27
C ALA A 24 9.70 4.06 3.32
N ALA A 25 8.63 3.85 4.08
CA ALA A 25 8.21 4.78 5.13
C ALA A 25 9.28 4.91 6.22
N LYS A 26 9.87 3.79 6.63
CA LYS A 26 10.93 3.79 7.64
C LYS A 26 12.19 4.48 7.13
N ALA A 27 12.57 4.23 5.87
CA ALA A 27 13.75 4.85 5.27
C ALA A 27 13.60 6.37 5.16
N LEU A 28 12.38 6.86 4.95
CA LEU A 28 12.09 8.29 4.89
C LEU A 28 11.92 8.93 6.27
N GLY A 29 11.91 8.14 7.33
CA GLY A 29 11.71 8.65 8.68
C GLY A 29 10.29 9.16 8.92
N LEU A 30 9.31 8.65 8.20
CA LEU A 30 7.93 9.09 8.33
C LEU A 30 7.25 8.44 9.53
N ASP A 31 6.40 9.22 10.20
CA ASP A 31 5.44 8.66 11.13
C ASP A 31 4.29 8.12 10.30
N TYR A 32 3.99 6.83 10.43
CA TYR A 32 2.98 6.21 9.60
C TYR A 32 2.17 5.18 10.36
N THR A 33 0.98 4.91 9.84
CA THR A 33 0.18 3.75 10.25
C THR A 33 0.03 2.85 9.03
N MET A 34 -0.01 1.54 9.26
CA MET A 34 -0.18 0.56 8.21
C MET A 34 -1.38 -0.31 8.52
N GLU A 35 -2.30 -0.40 7.59
CA GLU A 35 -3.45 -1.27 7.69
C GLU A 35 -3.51 -2.19 6.49
N LYS A 36 -3.73 -3.47 6.74
CA LYS A 36 -3.88 -4.46 5.68
C LYS A 36 -5.34 -4.82 5.56
N ILE A 37 -5.91 -4.60 4.39
CA ILE A 37 -7.33 -4.85 4.14
C ILE A 37 -7.45 -6.07 3.23
N THR A 38 -8.01 -7.15 3.79
CA THR A 38 -8.14 -8.43 3.08
C THR A 38 -9.58 -8.75 2.70
N ASP A 39 -10.54 -7.99 3.18
CA ASP A 39 -11.96 -8.19 2.89
C ASP A 39 -12.27 -7.76 1.46
N ARG A 40 -12.76 -8.68 0.65
CA ARG A 40 -13.09 -8.42 -0.75
C ARG A 40 -14.14 -7.33 -0.92
N ALA A 41 -15.12 -7.29 -0.02
CA ALA A 41 -16.16 -6.27 -0.07
C ALA A 41 -15.56 -4.88 0.16
N ALA A 42 -14.66 -4.76 1.13
CA ALA A 42 -13.99 -3.49 1.41
C ALA A 42 -13.12 -3.06 0.24
N ILE A 43 -12.43 -4.02 -0.41
CA ILE A 43 -11.60 -3.74 -1.58
C ILE A 43 -12.46 -3.22 -2.74
N THR A 44 -13.57 -3.87 -2.98
CA THR A 44 -14.52 -3.45 -4.03
C THR A 44 -15.11 -2.08 -3.73
N ASP A 45 -15.49 -1.84 -2.47
CA ASP A 45 -16.05 -0.55 -2.06
C ASP A 45 -15.06 0.59 -2.20
N ALA A 46 -13.77 0.29 -2.09
CA ALA A 46 -12.72 1.29 -2.32
C ALA A 46 -12.46 1.58 -3.80
N GLY A 47 -13.16 0.89 -4.70
CA GLY A 47 -12.99 1.07 -6.14
C GLY A 47 -11.78 0.37 -6.71
N ILE A 48 -11.23 -0.60 -6.00
CA ILE A 48 -10.03 -1.32 -6.42
C ILE A 48 -10.44 -2.55 -7.22
N LEU A 49 -10.02 -2.59 -8.48
CA LEU A 49 -10.34 -3.70 -9.39
C LEU A 49 -9.20 -4.71 -9.51
N VAL A 50 -7.99 -4.31 -9.16
CA VAL A 50 -6.79 -5.14 -9.27
C VAL A 50 -6.02 -5.09 -7.97
N THR A 51 -5.65 -6.24 -7.42
CA THR A 51 -4.84 -6.34 -6.21
C THR A 51 -3.46 -6.89 -6.55
N PRO A 52 -2.44 -6.58 -5.77
CA PRO A 52 -2.45 -5.72 -4.59
C PRO A 52 -2.56 -4.24 -4.95
N ALA A 53 -3.04 -3.43 -4.01
CA ALA A 53 -3.11 -2.00 -4.19
C ALA A 53 -2.63 -1.29 -2.92
N LEU A 54 -2.03 -0.12 -3.09
CA LEU A 54 -1.56 0.70 -1.98
C LEU A 54 -2.25 2.06 -2.03
N ALA A 55 -2.86 2.44 -0.92
CA ALA A 55 -3.42 3.77 -0.74
C ALA A 55 -2.59 4.54 0.27
N VAL A 56 -2.35 5.82 -0.03
CA VAL A 56 -1.61 6.74 0.85
C VAL A 56 -2.56 7.89 1.16
N ASP A 57 -2.89 8.06 2.44
CA ASP A 57 -3.82 9.08 2.91
C ASP A 57 -5.16 9.07 2.15
N GLY A 58 -5.65 7.87 1.88
CA GLY A 58 -6.92 7.68 1.20
C GLY A 58 -6.88 7.72 -0.32
N GLU A 59 -5.71 7.97 -0.92
CA GLU A 59 -5.55 8.02 -2.36
C GLU A 59 -4.79 6.78 -2.84
N ILE A 60 -5.35 6.09 -3.84
CA ILE A 60 -4.72 4.89 -4.39
C ILE A 60 -3.54 5.29 -5.28
N LYS A 61 -2.35 4.88 -4.88
CA LYS A 61 -1.11 5.21 -5.60
C LYS A 61 -0.60 4.06 -6.47
N VAL A 62 -0.90 2.82 -6.07
CA VAL A 62 -0.43 1.62 -6.77
C VAL A 62 -1.57 0.63 -6.86
N ALA A 63 -1.73 0.01 -8.01
CA ALA A 63 -2.71 -1.05 -8.20
C ALA A 63 -2.14 -2.13 -9.12
N GLY A 64 -2.21 -3.37 -8.69
CA GLY A 64 -1.77 -4.53 -9.48
C GLY A 64 -0.26 -4.73 -9.55
N LYS A 65 0.51 -3.98 -8.77
CA LYS A 65 1.97 -4.04 -8.79
C LYS A 65 2.54 -4.10 -7.38
N ALA A 66 3.77 -4.57 -7.26
CA ALA A 66 4.52 -4.57 -6.01
C ALA A 66 5.86 -3.86 -6.25
N PRO A 67 5.85 -2.51 -6.39
CA PRO A 67 7.08 -1.76 -6.62
C PRO A 67 8.06 -1.90 -5.48
N SER A 68 9.33 -1.66 -5.76
CA SER A 68 10.37 -1.67 -4.72
C SER A 68 10.19 -0.50 -3.76
N ALA A 69 10.87 -0.57 -2.61
CA ALA A 69 10.84 0.52 -1.64
C ALA A 69 11.32 1.84 -2.28
N GLU A 70 12.32 1.79 -3.15
CA GLU A 70 12.82 2.98 -3.84
C GLU A 70 11.77 3.61 -4.75
N GLU A 71 10.99 2.78 -5.44
CA GLU A 71 9.92 3.25 -6.30
C GLU A 71 8.75 3.81 -5.51
N LEU A 72 8.49 3.27 -4.32
CA LEU A 72 7.40 3.72 -3.47
C LEU A 72 7.71 5.02 -2.73
N ALA A 73 8.99 5.29 -2.44
CA ALA A 73 9.37 6.46 -1.66
C ALA A 73 8.78 7.77 -2.19
N PRO A 74 8.89 8.11 -3.49
CA PRO A 74 8.30 9.36 -3.99
C PRO A 74 6.78 9.36 -3.90
N LEU A 75 6.14 8.20 -3.94
CA LEU A 75 4.69 8.10 -3.84
C LEU A 75 4.20 8.40 -2.43
N LEU A 76 5.00 8.06 -1.43
CA LEU A 76 4.67 8.33 -0.03
C LEU A 76 4.83 9.80 0.32
N LEU A 77 5.65 10.52 -0.42
CA LEU A 77 5.90 11.94 -0.21
C LEU A 77 4.97 12.84 -1.02
N ALA A 78 4.26 12.27 -1.98
CA ALA A 78 3.40 13.03 -2.88
C ALA A 78 2.12 13.52 -2.21
#